data_1628b62732a42f2b9c9f54aa11f02a16
#
_entry.id   1628b62732a42f2b9c9f54aa11f02a16
#
_cell.length_a   1.000
_cell.length_b   1.000
_cell.length_c   1.000
_cell.angle_alpha   90.00
_cell.angle_beta   90.00
_cell.angle_gamma   90.00
#
_symmetry.space_group_name_H-M   'P 1'
#
loop_
_entity.id
_entity.type
_entity.pdbx_description
1 polymer ?
#
loop_
_entity_poly.entity_id
_entity_poly.type
_entity_poly.pdbx_seq_one_letter_code
_entity_poly.pdbx_strand_id
1 'polypeptide(L)'
;MKKRLLSLALALCLVCSLLPGTALAAGENPFTDVSASHWAHDDITYVYENDLMNGTDGSLFSPESTTTRAQVVTVLYRLAGQPSADWENPFWDVPASAWFHDAVTWAWENDITGGVSSTHFGAGNAVTREQLA
;
A
#
# COMPACT_ATOMS: atom_id res chain seq x y z
N MET A 1 -42.69 20.25 33.42
CA MET A 1 -41.25 20.08 33.16
C MET A 1 -40.89 18.83 32.35
N LYS A 2 -41.43 17.65 32.67
CA LYS A 2 -41.13 16.38 31.94
C LYS A 2 -41.44 16.39 30.44
N LYS A 3 -42.56 17.04 30.02
CA LYS A 3 -42.92 17.12 28.58
C LYS A 3 -42.00 18.03 27.75
N ARG A 4 -41.39 19.06 28.35
CA ARG A 4 -40.44 19.96 27.66
C ARG A 4 -39.06 19.31 27.51
N LEU A 5 -38.65 18.47 28.47
CA LEU A 5 -37.42 17.70 28.40
C LEU A 5 -37.49 16.59 27.31
N LEU A 6 -38.67 15.94 27.18
CA LEU A 6 -38.89 14.93 26.15
C LEU A 6 -38.88 15.52 24.73
N SER A 7 -39.47 16.74 24.58
CA SER A 7 -39.46 17.46 23.30
C SER A 7 -38.03 17.93 22.90
N LEU A 8 -37.24 18.37 23.87
CA LEU A 8 -35.83 18.74 23.63
C LEU A 8 -34.96 17.54 23.27
N ALA A 9 -35.16 16.39 23.91
CA ALA A 9 -34.46 15.15 23.59
C ALA A 9 -34.81 14.63 22.17
N LEU A 10 -36.09 14.73 21.78
CA LEU A 10 -36.55 14.34 20.45
C LEU A 10 -35.99 15.27 19.36
N ALA A 11 -35.95 16.58 19.61
CA ALA A 11 -35.37 17.56 18.69
C ALA A 11 -33.86 17.35 18.51
N LEU A 12 -33.14 16.99 19.58
CA LEU A 12 -31.69 16.72 19.54
C LEU A 12 -31.39 15.44 18.73
N CYS A 13 -32.19 14.39 18.87
CA CYS A 13 -32.07 13.18 18.06
C CYS A 13 -32.32 13.44 16.57
N LEU A 14 -33.29 14.31 16.22
CA LEU A 14 -33.56 14.66 14.82
C LEU A 14 -32.43 15.48 14.19
N VAL A 15 -31.78 16.35 14.96
CA VAL A 15 -30.62 17.15 14.47
C VAL A 15 -29.40 16.25 14.24
N CYS A 16 -29.17 15.23 15.09
CA CYS A 16 -28.08 14.27 14.89
C CYS A 16 -28.26 13.38 13.64
N SER A 17 -29.51 13.12 13.21
CA SER A 17 -29.78 12.35 12.00
C SER A 17 -29.67 13.15 10.69
N LEU A 18 -29.54 14.49 10.79
CA LEU A 18 -29.34 15.40 9.65
C LEU A 18 -27.87 15.82 9.46
N LEU A 19 -26.96 15.35 10.31
CA LEU A 19 -25.54 15.48 9.99
C LEU A 19 -25.28 14.62 8.75
N PRO A 20 -24.90 15.22 7.61
CA PRO A 20 -24.41 14.41 6.50
C PRO A 20 -23.26 13.60 7.09
N GLY A 21 -23.40 12.27 7.08
CA GLY A 21 -22.25 11.43 7.31
C GLY A 21 -21.18 11.97 6.38
N THR A 22 -20.03 12.37 6.90
CA THR A 22 -18.88 12.65 6.06
C THR A 22 -18.62 11.34 5.34
N ALA A 23 -19.18 11.19 4.13
CA ALA A 23 -18.61 10.29 3.17
C ALA A 23 -17.15 10.75 3.10
N LEU A 24 -16.23 9.94 3.61
CA LEU A 24 -14.82 10.11 3.30
C LEU A 24 -14.83 10.18 1.79
N ALA A 25 -14.57 11.37 1.23
CA ALA A 25 -14.40 11.50 -0.18
C ALA A 25 -13.31 10.49 -0.53
N ALA A 26 -13.62 9.54 -1.39
CA ALA A 26 -12.59 8.67 -1.93
C ALA A 26 -11.50 9.58 -2.44
N GLY A 27 -10.28 9.44 -1.93
CA GLY A 27 -9.17 10.29 -2.33
C GLY A 27 -9.01 10.24 -3.85
N GLU A 28 -8.54 11.32 -4.44
CA GLU A 28 -8.26 11.33 -5.87
C GLU A 28 -6.88 10.68 -6.08
N ASN A 29 -6.82 9.58 -6.83
CA ASN A 29 -5.54 9.04 -7.27
C ASN A 29 -5.07 9.74 -8.56
N PRO A 30 -3.76 9.89 -8.78
CA PRO A 30 -3.23 10.59 -9.95
C PRO A 30 -3.21 9.72 -11.23
N PHE A 31 -3.64 8.45 -11.16
CA PHE A 31 -3.44 7.47 -12.21
C PHE A 31 -4.53 7.53 -13.28
N THR A 32 -4.14 7.77 -14.52
CA THR A 32 -5.05 7.92 -15.67
C THR A 32 -5.64 6.57 -16.12
N ASP A 33 -5.02 5.47 -15.76
CA ASP A 33 -5.46 4.10 -16.05
C ASP A 33 -6.36 3.48 -14.96
N VAL A 34 -6.65 4.24 -13.90
CA VAL A 34 -7.53 3.82 -12.79
C VAL A 34 -8.73 4.76 -12.71
N SER A 35 -9.79 4.45 -13.43
CA SER A 35 -11.02 5.26 -13.39
C SER A 35 -11.75 5.12 -12.05
N ALA A 36 -12.58 6.12 -11.69
CA ALA A 36 -13.41 6.08 -10.48
C ALA A 36 -14.39 4.88 -10.43
N SER A 37 -14.68 4.25 -11.56
CA SER A 37 -15.49 3.03 -11.65
C SER A 37 -14.68 1.74 -11.63
N HIS A 38 -13.35 1.82 -11.54
CA HIS A 38 -12.49 0.64 -11.48
C HIS A 38 -12.73 -0.10 -10.16
N TRP A 39 -12.89 -1.42 -10.20
CA TRP A 39 -13.23 -2.23 -9.03
C TRP A 39 -12.24 -2.10 -7.86
N ALA A 40 -10.96 -1.83 -8.14
CA ALA A 40 -9.90 -1.64 -7.16
C ALA A 40 -9.55 -0.16 -6.94
N HIS A 41 -10.40 0.79 -7.39
CA HIS A 41 -10.11 2.23 -7.30
C HIS A 41 -9.78 2.67 -5.87
N ASP A 42 -10.61 2.29 -4.91
CA ASP A 42 -10.45 2.72 -3.52
C ASP A 42 -9.22 2.07 -2.85
N ASP A 43 -8.94 0.80 -3.16
CA ASP A 43 -7.75 0.10 -2.67
C ASP A 43 -6.46 0.72 -3.25
N ILE A 44 -6.47 1.05 -4.55
CA ILE A 44 -5.34 1.71 -5.22
C ILE A 44 -5.12 3.11 -4.66
N THR A 45 -6.19 3.86 -4.44
CA THR A 45 -6.13 5.17 -3.80
C THR A 45 -5.54 5.05 -2.39
N TYR A 46 -6.01 4.09 -1.60
CA TYR A 46 -5.49 3.85 -0.26
C TYR A 46 -3.99 3.54 -0.23
N VAL A 47 -3.50 2.62 -1.08
CA VAL A 47 -2.08 2.27 -1.09
C VAL A 47 -1.20 3.40 -1.61
N TYR A 48 -1.73 4.27 -2.47
CA TYR A 48 -1.06 5.48 -2.92
C TYR A 48 -0.99 6.54 -1.82
N GLU A 49 -2.10 6.87 -1.17
CA GLU A 49 -2.17 7.88 -0.09
C GLU A 49 -1.34 7.51 1.15
N ASN A 50 -1.08 6.21 1.34
CA ASN A 50 -0.24 5.72 2.43
C ASN A 50 1.21 5.42 1.99
N ASP A 51 1.64 5.92 0.84
CA ASP A 51 2.98 5.73 0.29
C ASP A 51 3.43 4.26 0.14
N LEU A 52 2.49 3.31 0.08
CA LEU A 52 2.78 1.89 -0.09
C LEU A 52 3.11 1.55 -1.53
N MET A 53 2.36 2.12 -2.49
CA MET A 53 2.55 1.93 -3.93
C MET A 53 2.39 3.26 -4.67
N ASN A 54 3.35 3.62 -5.52
CA ASN A 54 3.38 4.90 -6.23
C ASN A 54 3.16 4.75 -7.75
N GLY A 55 2.63 3.61 -8.19
CA GLY A 55 2.46 3.30 -9.60
C GLY A 55 3.74 2.83 -10.29
N THR A 56 3.65 2.64 -11.60
CA THR A 56 4.76 2.21 -12.47
C THR A 56 5.46 3.38 -13.15
N ASP A 57 4.74 4.49 -13.31
CA ASP A 57 5.28 5.80 -13.66
C ASP A 57 4.43 6.91 -13.01
N GLY A 58 4.74 8.18 -13.29
CA GLY A 58 4.08 9.32 -12.64
C GLY A 58 2.57 9.46 -12.93
N SER A 59 2.02 8.71 -13.86
CA SER A 59 0.61 8.80 -14.31
C SER A 59 -0.09 7.44 -14.45
N LEU A 60 0.61 6.33 -14.28
CA LEU A 60 0.08 4.97 -14.46
C LEU A 60 0.32 4.12 -13.22
N PHE A 61 -0.73 3.43 -12.78
CA PHE A 61 -0.64 2.40 -11.74
C PHE A 61 -0.32 1.02 -12.33
N SER A 62 -0.82 0.76 -13.53
CA SER A 62 -0.72 -0.51 -14.28
C SER A 62 -1.36 -1.70 -13.54
N PRO A 63 -2.66 -1.63 -13.20
CA PRO A 63 -3.33 -2.60 -12.33
C PRO A 63 -3.34 -4.03 -12.90
N GLU A 64 -3.30 -4.18 -14.23
CA GLU A 64 -3.29 -5.48 -14.91
C GLU A 64 -1.88 -6.08 -15.06
N SER A 65 -0.84 -5.36 -14.66
CA SER A 65 0.53 -5.83 -14.79
C SER A 65 0.90 -6.82 -13.68
N THR A 66 1.80 -7.75 -14.00
CA THR A 66 2.35 -8.65 -12.98
C THR A 66 3.28 -7.90 -12.04
N THR A 67 3.23 -8.24 -10.75
CA THR A 67 4.08 -7.66 -9.72
C THR A 67 5.42 -8.38 -9.66
N THR A 68 6.52 -7.64 -9.60
CA THR A 68 7.87 -8.19 -9.47
C THR A 68 8.25 -8.44 -8.00
N ARG A 69 9.27 -9.27 -7.77
CA ARG A 69 9.82 -9.53 -6.43
C ARG A 69 10.31 -8.24 -5.76
N ALA A 70 10.96 -7.35 -6.50
CA ALA A 70 11.41 -6.06 -5.98
C ALA A 70 10.22 -5.19 -5.53
N GLN A 71 9.13 -5.16 -6.27
CA GLN A 71 7.93 -4.42 -5.90
C GLN A 71 7.27 -4.99 -4.63
N VAL A 72 7.10 -6.31 -4.55
CA VAL A 72 6.50 -6.96 -3.38
C VAL A 72 7.30 -6.65 -2.11
N VAL A 73 8.61 -6.88 -2.15
CA VAL A 73 9.44 -6.66 -0.96
C VAL A 73 9.48 -5.18 -0.55
N THR A 74 9.40 -4.27 -1.52
CA THR A 74 9.34 -2.83 -1.22
C THR A 74 8.02 -2.43 -0.55
N VAL A 75 6.90 -3.02 -0.96
CA VAL A 75 5.61 -2.80 -0.28
C VAL A 75 5.67 -3.31 1.17
N LEU A 76 6.20 -4.51 1.40
CA LEU A 76 6.38 -5.06 2.75
C LEU A 76 7.28 -4.18 3.62
N TYR A 77 8.39 -3.70 3.07
CA TYR A 77 9.33 -2.79 3.74
C TYR A 77 8.66 -1.46 4.15
N ARG A 78 7.86 -0.88 3.26
CA ARG A 78 7.08 0.33 3.54
C ARG A 78 6.01 0.09 4.60
N LEU A 79 5.29 -1.04 4.53
CA LEU A 79 4.33 -1.46 5.57
C LEU A 79 4.99 -1.62 6.95
N ALA A 80 6.24 -2.06 7.00
CA ALA A 80 7.02 -2.16 8.23
C ALA A 80 7.53 -0.80 8.75
N GLY A 81 7.27 0.30 8.04
CA GLY A 81 7.72 1.65 8.41
C GLY A 81 9.15 1.97 7.97
N GLN A 82 9.65 1.27 6.98
CA GLN A 82 10.99 1.47 6.39
C GLN A 82 12.11 1.45 7.45
N PRO A 83 12.23 0.37 8.24
CA PRO A 83 13.27 0.28 9.26
C PRO A 83 14.66 0.31 8.64
N SER A 84 15.67 0.75 9.40
CA SER A 84 17.06 0.69 8.95
C SER A 84 17.47 -0.76 8.68
N ALA A 85 18.25 -0.97 7.63
CA ALA A 85 18.92 -2.21 7.32
C ALA A 85 20.42 -2.03 7.62
N ASP A 86 20.96 -2.84 8.54
CA ASP A 86 22.32 -2.64 9.06
C ASP A 86 23.35 -3.56 8.39
N TRP A 87 22.90 -4.53 7.59
CA TRP A 87 23.75 -5.53 6.96
C TRP A 87 23.92 -5.27 5.46
N GLU A 88 24.94 -5.86 4.87
CA GLU A 88 25.08 -5.95 3.41
C GLU A 88 24.34 -7.19 2.92
N ASN A 89 23.48 -7.04 1.91
CA ASN A 89 22.82 -8.19 1.29
C ASN A 89 23.82 -8.97 0.42
N PRO A 90 23.67 -10.31 0.27
CA PRO A 90 24.59 -11.14 -0.49
C PRO A 90 24.32 -11.13 -2.01
N PHE A 91 23.35 -10.34 -2.48
CA PHE A 91 22.85 -10.46 -3.85
C PHE A 91 23.55 -9.53 -4.83
N TRP A 92 24.23 -10.10 -5.82
CA TRP A 92 24.98 -9.35 -6.81
C TRP A 92 24.09 -8.56 -7.78
N ASP A 93 22.83 -8.96 -7.93
CA ASP A 93 21.83 -8.27 -8.74
C ASP A 93 21.04 -7.19 -7.96
N VAL A 94 21.50 -6.83 -6.75
CA VAL A 94 20.95 -5.78 -5.90
C VAL A 94 22.03 -4.74 -5.58
N PRO A 95 22.40 -3.88 -6.56
CA PRO A 95 23.40 -2.88 -6.33
C PRO A 95 22.90 -1.79 -5.35
N ALA A 96 23.80 -1.14 -4.61
CA ALA A 96 23.48 -0.10 -3.66
C ALA A 96 22.70 1.10 -4.25
N SER A 97 22.77 1.28 -5.57
CA SER A 97 22.02 2.31 -6.29
C SER A 97 20.58 1.88 -6.69
N ALA A 98 20.19 0.63 -6.46
CA ALA A 98 18.86 0.15 -6.80
C ALA A 98 17.81 0.74 -5.84
N TRP A 99 16.67 1.17 -6.39
CA TRP A 99 15.57 1.74 -5.61
C TRP A 99 14.97 0.76 -4.58
N PHE A 100 15.21 -0.53 -4.76
CA PHE A 100 14.75 -1.61 -3.88
C PHE A 100 15.86 -2.15 -2.97
N HIS A 101 17.05 -1.55 -2.97
CA HIS A 101 18.23 -2.06 -2.22
C HIS A 101 17.92 -2.24 -0.74
N ASP A 102 17.47 -1.19 -0.06
CA ASP A 102 17.22 -1.20 1.38
C ASP A 102 16.09 -2.17 1.75
N ALA A 103 15.05 -2.23 0.91
CA ALA A 103 13.94 -3.15 1.10
C ALA A 103 14.38 -4.62 0.99
N VAL A 104 15.23 -4.95 0.02
CA VAL A 104 15.77 -6.32 -0.15
C VAL A 104 16.71 -6.65 1.00
N THR A 105 17.58 -5.73 1.40
CA THR A 105 18.51 -5.94 2.52
C THR A 105 17.73 -6.21 3.81
N TRP A 106 16.74 -5.36 4.12
CA TRP A 106 15.86 -5.56 5.27
C TRP A 106 15.11 -6.91 5.23
N ALA A 107 14.56 -7.27 4.08
CA ALA A 107 13.81 -8.52 3.93
C ALA A 107 14.71 -9.75 4.10
N TRP A 108 15.97 -9.66 3.65
CA TRP A 108 16.95 -10.70 3.86
C TRP A 108 17.38 -10.81 5.34
N GLU A 109 17.65 -9.69 6.02
CA GLU A 109 18.00 -9.65 7.45
C GLU A 109 16.91 -10.25 8.36
N ASN A 110 15.65 -10.14 7.94
CA ASN A 110 14.49 -10.60 8.71
C ASN A 110 13.95 -11.96 8.22
N ASP A 111 14.73 -12.71 7.44
CA ASP A 111 14.35 -14.03 6.91
C ASP A 111 13.06 -14.04 6.07
N ILE A 112 12.64 -12.88 5.53
CA ILE A 112 11.47 -12.75 4.65
C ILE A 112 11.77 -13.30 3.25
N THR A 113 13.03 -13.21 2.82
CA THR A 113 13.47 -13.72 1.53
C THR A 113 14.87 -14.31 1.60
N GLY A 114 15.09 -15.46 0.95
CA GLY A 114 16.40 -16.05 0.73
C GLY A 114 16.95 -15.82 -0.68
N GLY A 115 16.26 -15.00 -1.51
CA GLY A 115 16.59 -14.85 -2.92
C GLY A 115 16.14 -16.06 -3.79
N VAL A 116 16.50 -16.04 -5.07
CA VAL A 116 16.33 -17.19 -5.99
C VAL A 116 17.55 -18.11 -5.95
N SER A 117 18.66 -17.62 -5.42
CA SER A 117 19.87 -18.37 -5.07
C SER A 117 20.60 -17.62 -3.94
N SER A 118 21.69 -18.22 -3.43
CA SER A 118 22.52 -17.60 -2.40
C SER A 118 23.17 -16.27 -2.81
N THR A 119 23.19 -15.94 -4.10
CA THR A 119 23.86 -14.74 -4.64
C THR A 119 22.98 -13.91 -5.56
N HIS A 120 21.73 -14.32 -5.78
CA HIS A 120 20.79 -13.58 -6.65
C HIS A 120 19.41 -13.46 -6.00
N PHE A 121 18.89 -12.25 -5.97
CA PHE A 121 17.54 -11.95 -5.49
C PHE A 121 16.48 -12.21 -6.55
N GLY A 122 16.77 -11.95 -7.84
CA GLY A 122 15.83 -12.07 -8.93
C GLY A 122 14.80 -10.94 -8.96
N ALA A 123 15.25 -9.69 -8.81
CA ALA A 123 14.42 -8.50 -8.62
C ALA A 123 13.28 -8.34 -9.65
N GLY A 124 13.58 -8.63 -10.93
CA GLY A 124 12.61 -8.51 -12.04
C GLY A 124 11.67 -9.71 -12.22
N ASN A 125 11.85 -10.79 -11.46
CA ASN A 125 11.00 -11.96 -11.61
C ASN A 125 9.59 -11.68 -11.10
N ALA A 126 8.57 -12.15 -11.83
CA ALA A 126 7.18 -12.10 -11.37
C ALA A 126 6.98 -12.99 -10.12
N VAL A 127 6.14 -12.56 -9.20
CA VAL A 127 5.79 -13.32 -7.99
C VAL A 127 4.49 -14.07 -8.21
N THR A 128 4.49 -15.36 -7.88
CA THR A 128 3.27 -16.18 -7.86
C THR A 128 2.54 -16.05 -6.53
N ARG A 129 1.24 -16.38 -6.51
CA ARG A 129 0.46 -16.40 -5.27
C ARG A 129 1.03 -17.37 -4.23
N GLU A 130 1.59 -18.49 -4.68
CA GLU A 130 2.27 -19.48 -3.83
C GLU A 130 3.49 -18.89 -3.12
N GLN A 131 4.25 -18.03 -3.83
CA GLN A 131 5.43 -17.37 -3.25
C GLN A 131 5.08 -16.25 -2.26
N LEU A 132 3.82 -15.80 -2.24
CA LEU A 132 3.32 -14.79 -1.30
C LEU A 132 2.68 -15.41 -0.04
N ALA A 133 2.35 -16.70 -0.07
CA ALA A 133 1.69 -17.41 1.03
C ALA A 133 2.68 -17.93 2.07
#